data_5c42f5263c43a4a542859827b7fbbbae
#
_entry.id   5c42f5263c43a4a542859827b7fbbbae
#
_cell.length_a   1.000
_cell.length_b   1.000
_cell.length_c   1.000
_cell.angle_alpha   90.00
_cell.angle_beta   90.00
_cell.angle_gamma   90.00
#
_symmetry.space_group_name_H-M   'P 1'
#
loop_
_entity.id
_entity.type
_entity.pdbx_description
1 polymer ?
#
loop_
_entity_poly.entity_id
_entity_poly.type
_entity_poly.pdbx_seq_one_letter_code
_entity_poly.pdbx_strand_id
1 'polypeptide(L)'
;RVTTTPLTGTVTSFDSETKEAKVNLTQHIIDPEKWSAEKPNLYNLVLELKKDGVTKEATQTDVGFREVEITDANTDNARLRVNGQVITIAGVNRHENDPQDGWYLTEEDMRKDIELMKSLNINAVRTSHYPNDPTFYKLCDEYGIYVMDEANVESHNGRSQYKVPGSLPGYVEAAEDRAINMLERDKNYP
;
A
#
# COMPACT_ATOMS: atom_id res chain seq x y z
N ARG A 1 3.07 -9.59 21.33
CA ARG A 1 2.17 -8.52 21.74
C ARG A 1 3.00 -7.28 21.98
N VAL A 2 2.75 -6.22 21.21
CA VAL A 2 3.57 -5.01 21.22
C VAL A 2 3.13 -4.06 22.34
N THR A 3 1.84 -4.07 22.69
CA THR A 3 1.32 -3.34 23.86
C THR A 3 0.58 -4.27 24.80
N THR A 4 0.65 -3.99 26.09
CA THR A 4 -0.05 -4.75 27.11
C THR A 4 -1.41 -4.17 27.45
N THR A 5 -1.62 -2.88 27.16
CA THR A 5 -2.84 -2.15 27.45
C THR A 5 -3.45 -1.62 26.17
N PRO A 6 -4.73 -1.94 25.85
CA PRO A 6 -5.42 -1.36 24.72
C PRO A 6 -5.54 0.16 24.87
N LEU A 7 -5.38 0.88 23.76
CA LEU A 7 -5.77 2.29 23.69
C LEU A 7 -7.29 2.39 23.64
N THR A 8 -7.83 3.36 24.34
CA THR A 8 -9.26 3.67 24.30
C THR A 8 -9.51 5.13 24.01
N GLY A 9 -10.49 5.40 23.19
CA GLY A 9 -10.98 6.74 22.91
C GLY A 9 -12.50 6.75 22.88
N THR A 10 -13.07 7.89 23.15
CA THR A 10 -14.54 8.04 23.13
C THR A 10 -14.94 8.90 21.95
N VAL A 11 -15.92 8.45 21.20
CA VAL A 11 -16.59 9.26 20.17
C VAL A 11 -17.39 10.35 20.89
N THR A 12 -16.96 11.59 20.78
CA THR A 12 -17.60 12.74 21.44
C THR A 12 -18.41 13.61 20.50
N SER A 13 -18.22 13.45 19.20
CA SER A 13 -18.92 14.20 18.16
C SER A 13 -19.18 13.32 16.95
N PHE A 14 -20.26 13.63 16.26
CA PHE A 14 -20.66 12.98 15.02
C PHE A 14 -21.08 14.07 14.02
N ASP A 15 -20.50 14.06 12.86
CA ASP A 15 -20.87 14.94 11.77
C ASP A 15 -22.08 14.34 11.04
N SER A 16 -23.21 15.01 11.11
CA SER A 16 -24.46 14.53 10.51
C SER A 16 -24.51 14.69 8.99
N GLU A 17 -23.66 15.56 8.41
CA GLU A 17 -23.57 15.77 6.96
C GLU A 17 -22.70 14.70 6.31
N THR A 18 -21.49 14.51 6.82
CA THR A 18 -20.54 13.49 6.33
C THR A 18 -20.84 12.09 6.85
N LYS A 19 -21.68 11.95 7.89
CA LYS A 19 -21.94 10.68 8.59
C LYS A 19 -20.71 10.09 9.25
N GLU A 20 -19.76 10.92 9.66
CA GLU A 20 -18.48 10.52 10.22
C GLU A 20 -18.34 10.91 11.69
N ALA A 21 -17.57 10.09 12.41
CA ALA A 21 -17.02 10.43 13.71
C ALA A 21 -15.53 10.10 13.71
N LYS A 22 -14.70 11.00 14.25
CA LYS A 22 -13.22 10.84 14.25
C LYS A 22 -12.71 10.70 15.69
N VAL A 23 -11.91 9.69 15.91
CA VAL A 23 -11.18 9.50 17.18
C VAL A 23 -9.70 9.29 16.86
N ASN A 24 -8.85 10.13 17.45
CA ASN A 24 -7.41 10.00 17.30
C ASN A 24 -6.85 9.20 18.50
N LEU A 25 -6.16 8.12 18.19
CA LEU A 25 -5.44 7.30 19.15
C LEU A 25 -3.97 7.29 18.79
N THR A 26 -3.11 7.59 19.77
CA THR A 26 -1.65 7.62 19.57
C THR A 26 -0.96 6.76 20.59
N GLN A 27 -0.08 5.88 20.14
CA GLN A 27 0.76 5.07 20.99
C GLN A 27 2.19 5.09 20.51
N HIS A 28 3.11 5.32 21.39
CA HIS A 28 4.53 5.13 21.13
C HIS A 28 4.88 3.65 21.31
N ILE A 29 5.41 3.01 20.27
CA ILE A 29 5.91 1.64 20.31
C ILE A 29 7.43 1.70 20.38
N ILE A 30 7.98 1.08 21.40
CA ILE A 30 9.43 1.09 21.65
C ILE A 30 10.04 -0.09 20.89
N ASP A 31 11.01 0.23 20.02
CA ASP A 31 11.87 -0.70 19.30
C ASP A 31 11.10 -1.87 18.63
N PRO A 32 10.13 -1.58 17.75
CA PRO A 32 9.41 -2.63 17.06
C PRO A 32 10.34 -3.34 16.04
N GLU A 33 10.12 -4.63 15.82
CA GLU A 33 10.70 -5.32 14.67
C GLU A 33 10.21 -4.65 13.39
N LYS A 34 11.15 -4.06 12.63
CA LYS A 34 10.81 -3.30 11.44
C LYS A 34 10.55 -4.23 10.25
N TRP A 35 9.67 -3.79 9.36
CA TRP A 35 9.39 -4.45 8.09
C TRP A 35 10.42 -4.06 7.03
N SER A 36 10.89 -5.04 6.26
CA SER A 36 11.64 -4.85 5.01
C SER A 36 11.37 -6.04 4.08
N ALA A 37 11.79 -5.96 2.81
CA ALA A 37 11.64 -7.06 1.87
C ALA A 37 12.36 -8.35 2.31
N GLU A 38 13.43 -8.23 3.11
CA GLU A 38 14.19 -9.36 3.65
C GLU A 38 13.62 -9.86 4.99
N LYS A 39 12.92 -8.99 5.72
CA LYS A 39 12.30 -9.28 7.02
C LYS A 39 10.92 -8.62 7.09
N PRO A 40 9.91 -9.25 6.50
CA PRO A 40 8.56 -8.67 6.41
C PRO A 40 7.78 -8.83 7.74
N ASN A 41 8.29 -8.19 8.80
CA ASN A 41 7.67 -8.26 10.11
C ASN A 41 6.37 -7.46 10.13
N LEU A 42 5.26 -8.12 10.39
CA LEU A 42 3.94 -7.53 10.50
C LEU A 42 3.35 -7.69 11.91
N TYR A 43 2.54 -6.73 12.29
CA TYR A 43 1.78 -6.71 13.53
C TYR A 43 0.30 -6.57 13.23
N ASN A 44 -0.54 -7.23 14.00
CA ASN A 44 -1.98 -7.09 13.84
C ASN A 44 -2.49 -5.89 14.65
N LEU A 45 -3.11 -4.95 13.98
CA LEU A 45 -3.91 -3.90 14.58
C LEU A 45 -5.36 -4.35 14.64
N VAL A 46 -5.91 -4.47 15.85
CA VAL A 46 -7.32 -4.79 16.05
C VAL A 46 -8.03 -3.57 16.60
N LEU A 47 -9.07 -3.15 15.93
CA LEU A 47 -9.96 -2.05 16.34
C LEU A 47 -11.32 -2.61 16.75
N GLU A 48 -11.80 -2.21 17.91
CA GLU A 48 -13.12 -2.60 18.41
C GLU A 48 -13.99 -1.35 18.65
N LEU A 49 -15.16 -1.30 18.04
CA LEU A 49 -16.18 -0.34 18.36
C LEU A 49 -17.08 -0.90 19.46
N LYS A 50 -17.19 -0.21 20.60
CA LYS A 50 -18.02 -0.65 21.72
C LYS A 50 -19.11 0.34 22.01
N LYS A 51 -20.29 -0.18 22.37
CA LYS A 51 -21.40 0.59 22.92
C LYS A 51 -21.85 -0.07 24.23
N ASP A 52 -21.90 0.73 25.29
CA ASP A 52 -22.27 0.26 26.63
C ASP A 52 -21.44 -0.96 27.10
N GLY A 53 -20.12 -0.96 26.80
CA GLY A 53 -19.19 -2.03 27.12
C GLY A 53 -19.27 -3.26 26.22
N VAL A 54 -20.22 -3.31 25.27
CA VAL A 54 -20.41 -4.44 24.34
C VAL A 54 -19.76 -4.12 23.00
N THR A 55 -18.91 -4.99 22.51
CA THR A 55 -18.33 -4.89 21.14
C THR A 55 -19.45 -5.01 20.10
N LYS A 56 -19.56 -4.01 19.25
CA LYS A 56 -20.53 -3.95 18.15
C LYS A 56 -19.90 -4.32 16.83
N GLU A 57 -18.66 -3.93 16.66
CA GLU A 57 -17.89 -4.20 15.46
C GLU A 57 -16.43 -4.38 15.84
N ALA A 58 -15.74 -5.24 15.11
CA ALA A 58 -14.29 -5.39 15.21
C ALA A 58 -13.71 -5.54 13.82
N THR A 59 -12.59 -4.85 13.57
CA THR A 59 -11.82 -4.96 12.34
C THR A 59 -10.37 -5.23 12.68
N GLN A 60 -9.66 -5.89 11.77
CA GLN A 60 -8.24 -6.18 11.89
C GLN A 60 -7.54 -5.81 10.61
N THR A 61 -6.34 -5.26 10.74
CA THR A 61 -5.43 -5.03 9.62
C THR A 61 -4.00 -5.32 10.05
N ASP A 62 -3.15 -5.67 9.10
CA ASP A 62 -1.73 -5.84 9.33
C ASP A 62 -1.02 -4.48 9.21
N VAL A 63 0.02 -4.27 10.00
CA VAL A 63 0.81 -3.03 10.04
C VAL A 63 2.29 -3.40 10.12
N GLY A 64 3.09 -2.80 9.24
CA GLY A 64 4.54 -2.87 9.28
C GLY A 64 5.15 -1.54 9.71
N PHE A 65 6.14 -1.60 10.60
CA PHE A 65 6.92 -0.41 11.00
C PHE A 65 8.12 -0.31 10.08
N ARG A 66 8.24 0.79 9.36
CA ARG A 66 9.40 1.08 8.50
C ARG A 66 9.73 2.55 8.49
N GLU A 67 10.92 2.84 8.06
CA GLU A 67 11.43 4.17 7.78
C GLU A 67 12.00 4.16 6.36
N VAL A 68 11.57 5.10 5.52
CA VAL A 68 12.05 5.22 4.14
C VAL A 68 12.64 6.60 3.97
N GLU A 69 13.86 6.66 3.44
CA GLU A 69 14.57 7.92 3.19
C GLU A 69 15.33 7.87 1.86
N ILE A 70 15.53 9.04 1.27
CA ILE A 70 16.48 9.23 0.17
C ILE A 70 17.59 10.12 0.68
N THR A 71 18.79 9.55 0.82
CA THR A 71 19.99 10.31 1.19
C THR A 71 20.64 10.90 -0.04
N ASP A 72 21.34 12.04 0.14
CA ASP A 72 22.05 12.74 -0.93
C ASP A 72 21.16 13.06 -2.15
N ALA A 73 19.88 13.32 -1.91
CA ALA A 73 18.92 13.69 -2.94
C ALA A 73 19.45 14.85 -3.80
N ASN A 74 19.16 14.80 -5.12
CA ASN A 74 19.66 15.75 -6.13
C ASN A 74 21.17 15.70 -6.42
N THR A 75 21.84 14.61 -6.04
CA THR A 75 23.24 14.33 -6.41
C THR A 75 23.35 12.97 -7.09
N ASP A 76 24.49 12.70 -7.73
CA ASP A 76 24.80 11.39 -8.32
C ASP A 76 24.95 10.27 -7.26
N ASN A 77 25.02 10.65 -5.99
CA ASN A 77 25.15 9.74 -4.86
C ASN A 77 23.82 9.45 -4.16
N ALA A 78 22.70 9.88 -4.72
CA ALA A 78 21.39 9.61 -4.16
C ALA A 78 21.19 8.10 -3.90
N ARG A 79 20.71 7.75 -2.71
CA ARG A 79 20.45 6.36 -2.32
C ARG A 79 19.10 6.25 -1.62
N LEU A 80 18.33 5.26 -2.03
CA LEU A 80 17.12 4.85 -1.32
C LEU A 80 17.51 3.95 -0.15
N ARG A 81 16.99 4.26 1.02
CA ARG A 81 17.19 3.47 2.24
C ARG A 81 15.87 3.03 2.84
N VAL A 82 15.87 1.84 3.36
CA VAL A 82 14.79 1.32 4.22
C VAL A 82 15.41 0.92 5.55
N ASN A 83 14.88 1.47 6.63
CA ASN A 83 15.38 1.28 8.00
C ASN A 83 16.89 1.59 8.13
N GLY A 84 17.34 2.66 7.47
CA GLY A 84 18.74 3.08 7.45
C GLY A 84 19.66 2.27 6.54
N GLN A 85 19.20 1.16 5.93
CA GLN A 85 19.99 0.35 5.02
C GLN A 85 19.76 0.76 3.56
N VAL A 86 20.83 0.89 2.78
CA VAL A 86 20.72 1.09 1.33
C VAL A 86 20.10 -0.14 0.71
N ILE A 87 19.06 0.03 -0.08
CA ILE A 87 18.42 -1.06 -0.81
C ILE A 87 18.72 -0.97 -2.31
N THR A 88 18.76 -2.13 -2.95
CA THR A 88 18.80 -2.26 -4.40
C THR A 88 17.47 -2.82 -4.86
N ILE A 89 16.77 -2.11 -5.74
CA ILE A 89 15.52 -2.55 -6.34
C ILE A 89 15.84 -3.55 -7.46
N ALA A 90 15.46 -4.80 -7.26
CA ALA A 90 15.44 -5.85 -8.29
C ALA A 90 13.96 -6.15 -8.59
N GLY A 91 13.39 -5.45 -9.56
CA GLY A 91 11.94 -5.42 -9.77
C GLY A 91 11.51 -5.90 -11.15
N VAL A 92 10.22 -6.24 -11.23
CA VAL A 92 9.51 -6.61 -12.47
C VAL A 92 8.25 -5.79 -12.63
N ASN A 93 7.75 -5.69 -13.87
CA ASN A 93 6.43 -5.16 -14.14
C ASN A 93 5.41 -6.31 -14.11
N ARG A 94 4.21 -6.04 -13.58
CA ARG A 94 3.12 -7.00 -13.51
C ARG A 94 1.83 -6.39 -14.03
N HIS A 95 1.10 -7.17 -14.84
CA HIS A 95 -0.30 -6.92 -15.15
C HIS A 95 -1.18 -7.91 -14.39
N GLU A 96 -2.38 -7.49 -13.99
CA GLU A 96 -3.40 -8.41 -13.48
C GLU A 96 -4.11 -9.09 -14.64
N ASN A 97 -3.48 -10.14 -15.14
CA ASN A 97 -4.02 -10.89 -16.29
C ASN A 97 -3.58 -12.36 -16.20
N ASP A 98 -4.56 -13.25 -16.34
CA ASP A 98 -4.36 -14.70 -16.47
C ASP A 98 -4.59 -15.13 -17.93
N PRO A 99 -3.76 -16.05 -18.49
CA PRO A 99 -3.92 -16.51 -19.87
C PRO A 99 -5.24 -17.21 -20.17
N GLN A 100 -5.92 -17.76 -19.17
CA GLN A 100 -7.19 -18.49 -19.33
C GLN A 100 -8.40 -17.63 -18.95
N ASP A 101 -8.28 -16.92 -17.79
CA ASP A 101 -9.39 -16.22 -17.15
C ASP A 101 -9.39 -14.70 -17.43
N GLY A 102 -8.36 -14.20 -18.13
CA GLY A 102 -8.26 -12.79 -18.53
C GLY A 102 -7.95 -11.87 -17.34
N TRP A 103 -8.78 -10.87 -17.11
CA TRP A 103 -8.59 -9.86 -16.05
C TRP A 103 -9.05 -10.32 -14.65
N TYR A 104 -9.35 -11.60 -14.49
CA TYR A 104 -9.71 -12.17 -13.22
C TYR A 104 -8.55 -12.99 -12.66
N LEU A 105 -8.16 -12.73 -11.42
CA LEU A 105 -7.11 -13.43 -10.69
C LEU A 105 -7.64 -13.86 -9.32
N THR A 106 -7.37 -15.10 -8.95
CA THR A 106 -7.60 -15.56 -7.59
C THR A 106 -6.44 -15.17 -6.67
N GLU A 107 -6.65 -15.21 -5.36
CA GLU A 107 -5.56 -15.04 -4.38
C GLU A 107 -4.43 -16.06 -4.63
N GLU A 108 -4.77 -17.30 -5.03
CA GLU A 108 -3.77 -18.34 -5.34
C GLU A 108 -2.88 -17.94 -6.53
N ASP A 109 -3.44 -17.34 -7.56
CA ASP A 109 -2.67 -16.89 -8.74
C ASP A 109 -1.74 -15.73 -8.37
N MET A 110 -2.23 -14.77 -7.59
CA MET A 110 -1.42 -13.67 -7.05
C MET A 110 -0.26 -14.21 -6.19
N ARG A 111 -0.53 -15.21 -5.35
CA ARG A 111 0.45 -15.86 -4.49
C ARG A 111 1.53 -16.57 -5.31
N LYS A 112 1.16 -17.29 -6.35
CA LYS A 112 2.10 -17.93 -7.27
C LYS A 112 3.04 -16.92 -7.94
N ASP A 113 2.51 -15.76 -8.37
CA ASP A 113 3.33 -14.69 -8.94
C ASP A 113 4.38 -14.21 -7.94
N ILE A 114 3.98 -13.97 -6.70
CA ILE A 114 4.87 -13.49 -5.63
C ILE A 114 5.90 -14.55 -5.25
N GLU A 115 5.51 -15.80 -5.11
CA GLU A 115 6.42 -16.91 -4.82
C GLU A 115 7.45 -17.09 -5.92
N LEU A 116 7.04 -16.94 -7.19
CA LEU A 116 7.97 -16.94 -8.31
C LEU A 116 8.95 -15.77 -8.23
N MET A 117 8.47 -14.56 -7.96
CA MET A 117 9.34 -13.39 -7.76
C MET A 117 10.38 -13.64 -6.65
N LYS A 118 9.95 -14.14 -5.49
CA LYS A 118 10.85 -14.45 -4.37
C LYS A 118 11.86 -15.52 -4.72
N SER A 119 11.45 -16.57 -5.47
CA SER A 119 12.36 -17.64 -5.91
C SER A 119 13.48 -17.15 -6.84
N LEU A 120 13.23 -16.02 -7.53
CA LEU A 120 14.17 -15.38 -8.44
C LEU A 120 14.93 -14.20 -7.81
N ASN A 121 14.86 -14.03 -6.48
CA ASN A 121 15.42 -12.90 -5.74
C ASN A 121 14.92 -11.53 -6.21
N ILE A 122 13.70 -11.46 -6.73
CA ILE A 122 13.01 -10.21 -7.03
C ILE A 122 12.42 -9.68 -5.73
N ASN A 123 12.66 -8.40 -5.43
CA ASN A 123 12.19 -7.75 -4.22
C ASN A 123 11.23 -6.60 -4.45
N ALA A 124 10.88 -6.33 -5.72
CA ALA A 124 9.98 -5.24 -6.06
C ALA A 124 9.09 -5.57 -7.26
N VAL A 125 7.91 -4.99 -7.29
CA VAL A 125 6.97 -5.11 -8.39
C VAL A 125 6.38 -3.74 -8.74
N ARG A 126 6.19 -3.47 -10.02
CA ARG A 126 5.44 -2.32 -10.51
C ARG A 126 4.09 -2.79 -11.02
N THR A 127 3.02 -2.19 -10.49
CA THR A 127 1.64 -2.51 -10.87
C THR A 127 1.27 -1.81 -12.18
N SER A 128 1.85 -2.27 -13.28
CA SER A 128 1.64 -1.63 -14.60
C SER A 128 0.25 -1.95 -15.17
N HIS A 129 -0.62 -0.97 -15.45
CA HIS A 129 -0.43 0.47 -15.22
C HIS A 129 -1.60 1.03 -14.40
N TYR A 130 -2.04 0.31 -13.38
CA TYR A 130 -3.24 0.58 -12.58
C TYR A 130 -3.10 -0.05 -11.18
N PRO A 131 -3.82 0.45 -10.19
CA PRO A 131 -3.85 -0.18 -8.87
C PRO A 131 -4.37 -1.60 -8.98
N ASN A 132 -3.67 -2.54 -8.35
CA ASN A 132 -4.04 -3.95 -8.33
C ASN A 132 -5.12 -4.25 -7.26
N ASP A 133 -5.58 -5.51 -7.20
CA ASP A 133 -6.46 -5.98 -6.14
C ASP A 133 -5.83 -5.78 -4.76
N PRO A 134 -6.57 -5.31 -3.73
CA PRO A 134 -6.04 -5.15 -2.38
C PRO A 134 -5.38 -6.41 -1.80
N THR A 135 -5.83 -7.59 -2.20
CA THR A 135 -5.23 -8.87 -1.81
C THR A 135 -3.78 -8.98 -2.26
N PHE A 136 -3.46 -8.46 -3.44
CA PHE A 136 -2.08 -8.47 -3.95
C PHE A 136 -1.13 -7.66 -3.07
N TYR A 137 -1.55 -6.45 -2.63
CA TYR A 137 -0.73 -5.63 -1.73
C TYR A 137 -0.53 -6.30 -0.37
N LYS A 138 -1.59 -6.91 0.17
CA LYS A 138 -1.48 -7.69 1.41
C LYS A 138 -0.47 -8.83 1.28
N LEU A 139 -0.48 -9.54 0.17
CA LEU A 139 0.52 -10.57 -0.12
C LEU A 139 1.93 -9.98 -0.28
N CYS A 140 2.07 -8.80 -0.88
CA CYS A 140 3.36 -8.10 -0.95
C CYS A 140 3.90 -7.77 0.44
N ASP A 141 3.05 -7.35 1.37
CA ASP A 141 3.42 -7.12 2.76
C ASP A 141 3.89 -8.41 3.45
N GLU A 142 3.14 -9.49 3.29
CA GLU A 142 3.41 -10.79 3.92
C GLU A 142 4.73 -11.41 3.41
N TYR A 143 5.00 -11.31 2.11
CA TYR A 143 6.17 -11.92 1.49
C TYR A 143 7.39 -10.99 1.41
N GLY A 144 7.21 -9.71 1.68
CA GLY A 144 8.28 -8.72 1.58
C GLY A 144 8.61 -8.38 0.12
N ILE A 145 7.69 -7.70 -0.55
CA ILE A 145 7.86 -7.15 -1.90
C ILE A 145 7.59 -5.65 -1.84
N TYR A 146 8.56 -4.83 -2.27
CA TYR A 146 8.31 -3.41 -2.47
C TYR A 146 7.39 -3.20 -3.67
N VAL A 147 6.47 -2.26 -3.57
CA VAL A 147 5.51 -1.97 -4.64
C VAL A 147 5.71 -0.56 -5.18
N MET A 148 5.81 -0.45 -6.50
CA MET A 148 5.62 0.80 -7.22
C MET A 148 4.19 0.81 -7.74
N ASP A 149 3.31 1.45 -7.01
CA ASP A 149 1.89 1.53 -7.33
C ASP A 149 1.62 2.59 -8.41
N GLU A 150 0.70 2.30 -9.34
CA GLU A 150 0.36 3.21 -10.44
C GLU A 150 -1.12 3.59 -10.43
N ALA A 151 -1.39 4.87 -10.63
CA ALA A 151 -2.71 5.48 -10.49
C ALA A 151 -3.61 5.35 -11.74
N ASN A 152 -3.35 4.42 -12.64
CA ASN A 152 -4.09 4.24 -13.90
C ASN A 152 -4.12 5.52 -14.78
N VAL A 153 -2.95 6.10 -14.99
CA VAL A 153 -2.76 7.34 -15.78
C VAL A 153 -1.87 7.08 -17.01
N GLU A 154 -1.76 5.82 -17.44
CA GLU A 154 -1.01 5.42 -18.63
C GLU A 154 -1.68 5.95 -19.91
N SER A 155 -0.87 6.46 -20.84
CA SER A 155 -1.35 7.15 -22.03
C SER A 155 -0.69 6.68 -23.34
N HIS A 156 -0.22 5.44 -23.39
CA HIS A 156 0.53 4.87 -24.51
C HIS A 156 -0.19 5.07 -25.88
N ASN A 157 -1.47 4.76 -25.94
CA ASN A 157 -2.25 4.91 -27.18
C ASN A 157 -2.41 6.37 -27.63
N GLY A 158 -2.43 7.31 -26.68
CA GLY A 158 -2.49 8.75 -26.98
C GLY A 158 -1.21 9.26 -27.64
N ARG A 159 -0.05 8.68 -27.29
CA ARG A 159 1.25 9.08 -27.82
C ARG A 159 1.37 8.86 -29.33
N SER A 160 0.88 7.74 -29.84
CA SER A 160 0.91 7.41 -31.29
C SER A 160 0.07 8.36 -32.14
N GLN A 161 -0.87 9.09 -31.53
CA GLN A 161 -1.75 10.06 -32.21
C GLN A 161 -1.40 11.51 -31.86
N TYR A 162 -0.27 11.78 -31.22
CA TYR A 162 0.11 13.09 -30.67
C TYR A 162 -0.94 13.68 -29.72
N LYS A 163 -1.77 12.84 -29.11
CA LYS A 163 -2.80 13.21 -28.13
C LYS A 163 -2.38 12.72 -26.76
N VAL A 164 -1.89 13.64 -25.95
CA VAL A 164 -1.61 13.35 -24.55
C VAL A 164 -2.88 13.67 -23.77
N PRO A 165 -3.40 12.74 -22.95
CA PRO A 165 -4.62 12.98 -22.18
C PRO A 165 -4.61 14.28 -21.37
N GLY A 166 -3.46 14.67 -20.83
CA GLY A 166 -3.30 15.94 -20.12
C GLY A 166 -3.68 17.20 -20.91
N SER A 167 -3.84 17.10 -22.23
CA SER A 167 -4.33 18.19 -23.07
C SER A 167 -5.86 18.24 -23.16
N LEU A 168 -6.57 17.25 -22.61
CA LEU A 168 -8.02 17.18 -22.63
C LEU A 168 -8.61 17.93 -21.44
N PRO A 169 -9.70 18.70 -21.64
CA PRO A 169 -10.41 19.32 -20.53
C PRO A 169 -10.87 18.28 -19.48
N GLY A 170 -10.66 18.57 -18.19
CA GLY A 170 -11.05 17.71 -17.08
C GLY A 170 -10.15 16.49 -16.85
N TYR A 171 -9.11 16.28 -17.67
CA TYR A 171 -8.23 15.12 -17.48
C TYR A 171 -7.26 15.29 -16.31
N VAL A 172 -6.82 16.52 -16.05
CA VAL A 172 -5.92 16.80 -14.92
C VAL A 172 -6.63 16.47 -13.61
N GLU A 173 -7.85 16.94 -13.46
CA GLU A 173 -8.70 16.66 -12.29
C GLU A 173 -8.98 15.15 -12.14
N ALA A 174 -9.23 14.46 -13.24
CA ALA A 174 -9.44 13.00 -13.23
C ALA A 174 -8.16 12.24 -12.87
N ALA A 175 -7.00 12.70 -13.28
CA ALA A 175 -5.71 12.10 -12.92
C ALA A 175 -5.37 12.33 -11.45
N GLU A 176 -5.65 13.54 -10.95
CA GLU A 176 -5.49 13.88 -9.53
C GLU A 176 -6.42 13.04 -8.65
N ASP A 177 -7.68 12.90 -9.01
CA ASP A 177 -8.65 12.06 -8.29
C ASP A 177 -8.18 10.59 -8.21
N ARG A 178 -7.69 10.02 -9.32
CA ARG A 178 -7.13 8.66 -9.33
C ARG A 178 -5.93 8.52 -8.39
N ALA A 179 -5.01 9.49 -8.42
CA ALA A 179 -3.82 9.47 -7.58
C ALA A 179 -4.19 9.59 -6.09
N ILE A 180 -5.13 10.46 -5.74
CA ILE A 180 -5.63 10.62 -4.37
C ILE A 180 -6.31 9.34 -3.89
N ASN A 181 -7.20 8.77 -4.70
CA ASN A 181 -7.92 7.53 -4.33
C ASN A 181 -6.96 6.35 -4.14
N MET A 182 -5.95 6.18 -5.00
CA MET A 182 -4.90 5.19 -4.83
C MET A 182 -4.14 5.41 -3.53
N LEU A 183 -3.66 6.64 -3.29
CA LEU A 183 -2.91 6.98 -2.09
C LEU A 183 -3.74 6.73 -0.81
N GLU A 184 -4.98 7.17 -0.78
CA GLU A 184 -5.85 6.99 0.39
C GLU A 184 -6.16 5.52 0.67
N ARG A 185 -6.27 4.69 -0.37
CA ARG A 185 -6.48 3.26 -0.22
C ARG A 185 -5.22 2.55 0.30
N ASP A 186 -4.04 2.90 -0.24
CA ASP A 186 -2.86 2.05 -0.15
C ASP A 186 -1.77 2.59 0.80
N LYS A 187 -1.86 3.84 1.26
CA LYS A 187 -0.84 4.51 2.10
C LYS A 187 -0.47 3.79 3.41
N ASN A 188 -1.29 2.85 3.87
CA ASN A 188 -1.06 2.14 5.14
C ASN A 188 -0.34 0.80 4.97
N TYR A 189 -0.11 0.34 3.74
CA TYR A 189 0.77 -0.80 3.48
C TYR A 189 2.23 -0.41 3.77
N PRO A 190 3.04 -1.30 4.38
CA PRO A 190 4.43 -1.02 4.69
C PRO A 190 5.36 -0.90 3.48
#